data_f56c18c69802f0b9cab6c415ee2ecd22
#
_entry.id   f56c18c69802f0b9cab6c415ee2ecd22
#
_cell.length_a   1.000
_cell.length_b   1.000
_cell.length_c   1.000
_cell.angle_alpha   90.00
_cell.angle_beta   90.00
_cell.angle_gamma   90.00
#
_symmetry.space_group_name_H-M   'P 1'
#
loop_
_entity.id
_entity.type
_entity.pdbx_description
1 polymer ?
#
loop_
_entity_poly.entity_id
_entity_poly.type
_entity_poly.pdbx_seq_one_letter_code
_entity_poly.pdbx_strand_id
1 'polypeptide(L)'
;MKLSPEVIRHLYSSLCCCYPFTKWRLPLPEEIDFQIAHDPDVLGSYMYDTSADYEHTITISSARCGHYYTMLTTLCHEVAHMSFYRQKGDKWAQHGKPMRTRCKMIAQELGLDPLEL
;
A
#
# COMPACT_ATOMS: atom_id res chain seq x y z
N MET A 1 13.17 -2.39 14.14
CA MET A 1 12.78 -1.18 13.36
C MET A 1 11.65 -0.46 14.07
N LYS A 2 11.76 0.86 14.13
CA LYS A 2 10.70 1.69 14.71
C LYS A 2 9.76 2.17 13.62
N LEU A 3 8.53 1.69 13.64
CA LEU A 3 7.51 2.02 12.67
C LEU A 3 6.78 3.29 13.08
N SER A 4 6.60 4.22 12.14
CA SER A 4 5.85 5.46 12.36
C SER A 4 5.16 5.88 11.06
N PRO A 5 4.10 6.72 11.15
CA PRO A 5 3.47 7.25 9.93
C PRO A 5 4.47 7.99 9.03
N GLU A 6 5.42 8.72 9.61
CA GLU A 6 6.43 9.46 8.85
C GLU A 6 7.35 8.53 8.06
N VAL A 7 7.76 7.41 8.65
CA VAL A 7 8.57 6.40 7.97
C VAL A 7 7.82 5.84 6.77
N ILE A 8 6.55 5.49 6.96
CA ILE A 8 5.72 4.94 5.88
C ILE A 8 5.55 5.98 4.77
N ARG A 9 5.31 7.24 5.13
CA ARG A 9 5.17 8.32 4.13
C ARG A 9 6.44 8.49 3.30
N HIS A 10 7.61 8.47 3.94
CA HIS A 10 8.89 8.58 3.23
C HIS A 10 9.10 7.40 2.27
N LEU A 11 8.79 6.19 2.72
CA LEU A 11 8.88 5.01 1.86
C LEU A 11 7.92 5.10 0.69
N TYR A 12 6.69 5.51 0.93
CA TYR A 12 5.71 5.71 -0.13
C TYR A 12 6.22 6.72 -1.16
N SER A 13 6.76 7.85 -0.71
CA SER A 13 7.31 8.85 -1.61
C SER A 13 8.43 8.29 -2.48
N SER A 14 9.29 7.45 -1.90
CA SER A 14 10.35 6.78 -2.64
C SER A 14 9.80 5.80 -3.67
N LEU A 15 8.78 5.02 -3.30
CA LEU A 15 8.14 4.08 -4.24
C LEU A 15 7.52 4.81 -5.42
N CYS A 16 6.94 5.98 -5.22
CA CYS A 16 6.32 6.75 -6.29
C CYS A 16 7.31 7.18 -7.38
N CYS A 17 8.60 7.14 -7.10
CA CYS A 17 9.65 7.43 -8.08
C CYS A 17 10.07 6.19 -8.88
N CYS A 18 9.53 5.02 -8.57
CA CYS A 18 9.95 3.74 -9.14
C CYS A 18 8.87 3.16 -10.04
N TYR A 19 9.29 2.48 -11.12
CA TYR A 19 8.39 1.64 -11.90
C TYR A 19 8.00 0.41 -11.05
N PRO A 20 6.76 -0.09 -11.03
CA PRO A 20 5.64 0.35 -11.86
C PRO A 20 4.77 1.47 -11.26
N PHE A 21 5.10 1.96 -10.07
CA PHE A 21 4.28 2.95 -9.34
C PHE A 21 4.13 4.26 -10.15
N THR A 22 5.17 4.67 -10.88
CA THR A 22 5.13 5.86 -11.73
C THR A 22 4.05 5.79 -12.80
N LYS A 23 3.61 4.57 -13.17
CA LYS A 23 2.61 4.31 -14.20
C LYS A 23 1.19 4.58 -13.74
N TRP A 24 0.92 4.53 -12.43
CA TRP A 24 -0.43 4.41 -11.92
C TRP A 24 -1.05 5.72 -11.42
N ARG A 25 -0.37 6.84 -11.55
CA ARG A 25 -0.87 8.16 -11.13
C ARG A 25 -1.39 8.12 -9.68
N LEU A 26 -0.53 7.70 -8.79
CA LEU A 26 -0.90 7.54 -7.39
C LEU A 26 -1.13 8.91 -6.72
N PRO A 27 -1.93 8.97 -5.65
CA PRO A 27 -2.11 10.18 -4.87
C PRO A 27 -0.78 10.71 -4.34
N LEU A 28 -0.70 12.03 -4.12
CA LEU A 28 0.46 12.64 -3.46
C LEU A 28 0.53 12.17 -2.00
N PRO A 29 1.72 12.11 -1.40
CA PRO A 29 1.85 11.66 -0.01
C PRO A 29 0.97 12.44 0.97
N GLU A 30 0.79 13.74 0.75
CA GLU A 30 -0.03 14.60 1.61
C GLU A 30 -1.54 14.35 1.46
N GLU A 31 -1.95 13.59 0.46
CA GLU A 31 -3.36 13.22 0.26
C GLU A 31 -3.73 11.93 0.99
N ILE A 32 -2.77 11.29 1.62
CA ILE A 32 -2.95 9.98 2.26
C ILE A 32 -2.75 10.10 3.75
N ASP A 33 -3.69 9.53 4.52
CA ASP A 33 -3.54 9.37 5.96
C ASP A 33 -2.82 8.05 6.23
N PHE A 34 -1.57 8.13 6.66
CA PHE A 34 -0.77 6.95 7.02
C PHE A 34 -0.93 6.68 8.50
N GLN A 35 -1.40 5.49 8.85
CA GLN A 35 -1.68 5.10 10.23
C GLN A 35 -0.92 3.83 10.60
N ILE A 36 -0.56 3.74 11.88
CA ILE A 36 0.01 2.54 12.47
C ILE A 36 -1.03 1.99 13.44
N ALA A 37 -1.40 0.72 13.27
CA ALA A 37 -2.25 0.01 14.21
C ALA A 37 -1.45 -1.12 14.85
N HIS A 38 -1.94 -1.64 15.97
CA HIS A 38 -1.35 -2.82 16.60
C HIS A 38 -2.38 -3.94 16.56
N ASP A 39 -2.51 -4.58 15.40
CA ASP A 39 -3.50 -5.62 15.17
C ASP A 39 -2.77 -6.91 14.75
N PRO A 40 -2.81 -7.97 15.60
CA PRO A 40 -2.12 -9.23 15.28
C PRO A 40 -2.80 -10.03 14.16
N ASP A 41 -4.04 -9.70 13.79
CA ASP A 41 -4.80 -10.46 12.82
C ASP A 41 -4.64 -9.99 11.39
N VAL A 42 -4.13 -8.77 11.18
CA VAL A 42 -3.94 -8.20 9.84
C VAL A 42 -2.56 -7.61 9.69
N LEU A 43 -2.02 -7.62 8.47
CA LEU A 43 -0.76 -6.97 8.13
C LEU A 43 -0.95 -5.48 7.89
N GLY A 44 -2.00 -5.13 7.17
CA GLY A 44 -2.31 -3.75 6.84
C GLY A 44 -3.65 -3.65 6.11
N SER A 45 -4.02 -2.43 5.74
CA SER A 45 -5.24 -2.19 4.99
C SER A 45 -5.15 -0.90 4.19
N TYR A 46 -5.96 -0.83 3.15
CA TYR A 46 -6.21 0.40 2.41
C TYR A 46 -7.71 0.66 2.39
N MET A 47 -8.09 1.91 2.64
CA MET A 47 -9.49 2.34 2.59
C MET A 47 -9.61 3.59 1.73
N TYR A 48 -10.57 3.58 0.81
CA TYR A 48 -10.95 4.74 0.02
C TYR A 48 -12.34 5.19 0.44
N ASP A 49 -12.45 6.43 0.93
CA ASP A 49 -13.71 6.99 1.42
C ASP A 49 -13.76 8.47 1.06
N THR A 50 -14.59 8.81 0.08
CA THR A 50 -14.72 10.18 -0.41
C THR A 50 -15.37 11.14 0.58
N SER A 51 -16.01 10.62 1.63
CA SER A 51 -16.65 11.44 2.67
C SER A 51 -15.74 11.73 3.86
N ALA A 52 -14.56 11.09 3.93
CA ALA A 52 -13.60 11.30 5.00
C ALA A 52 -12.74 12.54 4.75
N ASP A 53 -12.10 13.07 5.79
CA ASP A 53 -11.16 14.19 5.68
C ASP A 53 -10.00 13.86 4.72
N TYR A 54 -9.48 12.63 4.81
CA TYR A 54 -8.56 12.06 3.84
C TYR A 54 -9.29 10.97 3.08
N GLU A 55 -9.35 11.10 1.76
CA GLU A 55 -10.01 10.08 0.94
C GLU A 55 -9.26 8.74 1.00
N HIS A 56 -7.96 8.78 1.20
CA HIS A 56 -7.10 7.60 1.21
C HIS A 56 -6.53 7.38 2.61
N THR A 57 -6.65 6.16 3.12
CA THR A 57 -6.03 5.75 4.38
C THR A 57 -5.28 4.45 4.18
N ILE A 58 -3.99 4.45 4.50
CA ILE A 58 -3.17 3.24 4.53
C ILE A 58 -2.77 2.98 5.96
N THR A 59 -3.11 1.79 6.47
CA THR A 59 -2.76 1.36 7.82
C THR A 59 -1.80 0.19 7.76
N ILE A 60 -0.74 0.25 8.55
CA ILE A 60 0.25 -0.84 8.67
C ILE A 60 0.23 -1.33 10.12
N SER A 61 0.19 -2.64 10.30
CA SER A 61 0.14 -3.22 11.65
C SER A 61 1.55 -3.37 12.23
N SER A 62 1.81 -2.71 13.35
CA SER A 62 3.08 -2.85 14.06
C SER A 62 3.23 -4.23 14.71
N ALA A 63 2.11 -4.92 14.96
CA ALA A 63 2.14 -6.27 15.53
C ALA A 63 2.73 -7.31 14.56
N ARG A 64 2.59 -7.08 13.25
CA ARG A 64 2.99 -8.03 12.20
C ARG A 64 4.14 -7.52 11.35
N CYS A 65 4.39 -6.22 11.32
CA CYS A 65 5.37 -5.59 10.42
C CYS A 65 6.60 -5.09 11.19
N GLY A 66 7.18 -5.95 12.03
CA GLY A 66 8.37 -5.64 12.81
C GLY A 66 9.67 -5.67 12.02
N HIS A 67 9.67 -6.26 10.84
CA HIS A 67 10.83 -6.35 9.95
C HIS A 67 10.61 -5.52 8.70
N TYR A 68 11.70 -4.93 8.20
CA TYR A 68 11.63 -4.04 7.03
C TYR A 68 10.99 -4.73 5.83
N TYR A 69 11.38 -5.98 5.54
CA TYR A 69 10.84 -6.70 4.38
C TYR A 69 9.32 -6.88 4.48
N THR A 70 8.82 -7.30 5.64
CA THR A 70 7.37 -7.49 5.83
C THR A 70 6.64 -6.16 5.70
N MET A 71 7.18 -5.10 6.28
CA MET A 71 6.58 -3.77 6.19
C MET A 71 6.55 -3.28 4.74
N LEU A 72 7.65 -3.46 4.00
CA LEU A 72 7.73 -3.03 2.61
C LEU A 72 6.74 -3.80 1.73
N THR A 73 6.67 -5.13 1.86
CA THR A 73 5.72 -5.94 1.09
C THR A 73 4.27 -5.56 1.42
N THR A 74 3.98 -5.31 2.69
CA THR A 74 2.64 -4.88 3.11
C THR A 74 2.30 -3.51 2.52
N LEU A 75 3.21 -2.55 2.59
CA LEU A 75 2.99 -1.23 2.01
C LEU A 75 2.75 -1.35 0.50
N CYS A 76 3.56 -2.12 -0.21
CA CYS A 76 3.39 -2.33 -1.65
C CYS A 76 2.04 -2.94 -1.98
N HIS A 77 1.57 -3.89 -1.19
CA HIS A 77 0.27 -4.51 -1.36
C HIS A 77 -0.86 -3.47 -1.23
N GLU A 78 -0.80 -2.64 -0.18
CA GLU A 78 -1.85 -1.63 0.02
C GLU A 78 -1.79 -0.53 -1.05
N VAL A 79 -0.59 -0.16 -1.50
CA VAL A 79 -0.46 0.80 -2.62
C VAL A 79 -1.03 0.22 -3.91
N ALA A 80 -0.86 -1.09 -4.14
CA ALA A 80 -1.47 -1.75 -5.30
C ALA A 80 -3.00 -1.66 -5.23
N HIS A 81 -3.60 -1.87 -4.07
CA HIS A 81 -5.04 -1.63 -3.89
C HIS A 81 -5.39 -0.18 -4.22
N MET A 82 -4.66 0.77 -3.67
CA MET A 82 -4.92 2.19 -3.89
C MET A 82 -4.83 2.56 -5.38
N SER A 83 -3.98 1.89 -6.15
CA SER A 83 -3.80 2.20 -7.57
C SER A 83 -5.08 2.03 -8.39
N PHE A 84 -6.10 1.37 -7.85
CA PHE A 84 -7.39 1.17 -8.50
C PHE A 84 -8.48 2.14 -8.03
N TYR A 85 -8.15 3.15 -7.23
CA TYR A 85 -9.18 3.94 -6.56
C TYR A 85 -10.13 4.67 -7.51
N ARG A 86 -9.66 5.02 -8.72
CA ARG A 86 -10.48 5.71 -9.71
C ARG A 86 -11.44 4.78 -10.45
N GLN A 87 -11.25 3.46 -10.34
CA GLN A 87 -12.06 2.51 -11.09
C GLN A 87 -13.37 2.22 -10.37
N LYS A 88 -14.46 2.11 -11.16
CA LYS A 88 -15.80 1.88 -10.62
C LYS A 88 -15.94 0.48 -10.04
N GLY A 89 -16.93 0.31 -9.16
CA GLY A 89 -17.26 -0.99 -8.58
C GLY A 89 -16.30 -1.40 -7.48
N ASP A 90 -15.71 -0.43 -6.77
CA ASP A 90 -14.79 -0.68 -5.66
C ASP A 90 -13.67 -1.66 -6.03
N LYS A 91 -13.11 -1.48 -7.21
CA LYS A 91 -11.99 -2.30 -7.67
C LYS A 91 -10.83 -2.30 -6.70
N TRP A 92 -10.64 -1.20 -5.98
CA TRP A 92 -9.57 -1.05 -4.99
C TRP A 92 -9.67 -2.07 -3.84
N ALA A 93 -10.86 -2.60 -3.59
CA ALA A 93 -11.08 -3.57 -2.52
C ALA A 93 -10.95 -5.04 -2.97
N GLN A 94 -10.75 -5.26 -4.28
CA GLN A 94 -10.80 -6.61 -4.84
C GLN A 94 -9.42 -7.27 -4.92
N HIS A 95 -9.40 -8.60 -4.83
CA HIS A 95 -8.18 -9.41 -4.92
C HIS A 95 -8.16 -10.27 -6.20
N GLY A 96 -8.85 -9.83 -7.25
CA GLY A 96 -8.94 -10.58 -8.50
C GLY A 96 -7.68 -10.48 -9.37
N LYS A 97 -7.82 -10.90 -10.62
CA LYS A 97 -6.71 -10.94 -11.57
C LYS A 97 -6.02 -9.59 -11.78
N PRO A 98 -6.73 -8.45 -11.89
CA PRO A 98 -6.05 -7.16 -12.05
C PRO A 98 -5.11 -6.83 -10.88
N MET A 99 -5.56 -7.08 -9.65
CA MET A 99 -4.73 -6.87 -8.46
C MET A 99 -3.51 -7.78 -8.47
N ARG A 100 -3.70 -9.07 -8.78
CA ARG A 100 -2.59 -10.02 -8.86
C ARG A 100 -1.55 -9.61 -9.91
N THR A 101 -2.01 -9.09 -11.04
CA THR A 101 -1.11 -8.63 -12.10
C THR A 101 -0.22 -7.48 -11.62
N ARG A 102 -0.80 -6.50 -10.93
CA ARG A 102 -0.04 -5.37 -10.40
C ARG A 102 0.93 -5.80 -9.29
N CYS A 103 0.51 -6.70 -8.42
CA CYS A 103 1.40 -7.25 -7.40
C CYS A 103 2.60 -7.98 -8.01
N LYS A 104 2.38 -8.74 -9.10
CA LYS A 104 3.49 -9.40 -9.81
C LYS A 104 4.46 -8.40 -10.42
N MET A 105 3.96 -7.31 -10.99
CA MET A 105 4.81 -6.25 -11.53
C MET A 105 5.69 -5.64 -10.44
N ILE A 106 5.11 -5.36 -9.29
CA ILE A 106 5.86 -4.81 -8.14
C ILE A 106 6.94 -5.81 -7.70
N ALA A 107 6.56 -7.06 -7.52
CA ALA A 107 7.47 -8.09 -7.05
C ALA A 107 8.67 -8.25 -7.99
N GLN A 108 8.40 -8.25 -9.29
CA GLN A 108 9.45 -8.40 -10.30
C GLN A 108 10.43 -7.23 -10.26
N GLU A 109 9.93 -6.00 -10.17
CA GLU A 109 10.78 -4.81 -10.21
C GLU A 109 11.59 -4.61 -8.92
N LEU A 110 10.98 -4.92 -7.76
CA LEU A 110 11.61 -4.67 -6.46
C LEU A 110 12.32 -5.89 -5.87
N GLY A 111 12.27 -7.04 -6.55
CA GLY A 111 12.89 -8.26 -6.05
C GLY A 111 12.16 -8.87 -4.86
N LEU A 112 10.84 -8.66 -4.77
CA LEU A 112 10.03 -9.21 -3.70
C LEU A 112 9.48 -10.58 -4.08
N ASP A 113 9.09 -11.38 -3.07
CA ASP A 113 8.45 -12.66 -3.31
C ASP A 113 6.98 -12.43 -3.73
N PRO A 114 6.58 -12.87 -4.95
CA PRO A 114 5.20 -12.67 -5.40
C PRO A 114 4.16 -13.32 -4.50
N LEU A 115 4.53 -14.37 -3.77
CA LEU A 115 3.61 -15.07 -2.86
C LEU A 115 3.32 -14.27 -1.60
N GLU A 116 4.13 -13.26 -1.30
CA GLU A 116 3.96 -12.43 -0.11
C GLU A 116 3.25 -11.10 -0.42
N LEU A 117 3.01 -10.84 -1.68
CA LEU A 117 2.22 -9.71 -2.14
C LEU A 117 0.78 -10.15 -2.47
#